data_1b7d955fadc3b226c366fbb6f39dc147
#
_entry.id   1b7d955fadc3b226c366fbb6f39dc147
#
_cell.length_a   1.000
_cell.length_b   1.000
_cell.length_c   1.000
_cell.angle_alpha   90.00
_cell.angle_beta   90.00
_cell.angle_gamma   90.00
#
_symmetry.space_group_name_H-M   'P 1'
#
loop_
_entity.id
_entity.type
_entity.pdbx_description
1 polymer ?
#
loop_
_entity_poly.entity_id
_entity_poly.type
_entity_poly.pdbx_seq_one_letter_code
_entity_poly.pdbx_strand_id
1 'polypeptide(L)'
;MVERKRNSLISTQVSEGEEGMIKQLRVDDRLIHGQVALMWSKALSTKGIIVANDGAAADPTIASTLKMACPEDQHLLIRSVKDAKGVLNDPRSETMSIFVLTNCVADALELVKACPNVIKEVNIANVGRFVHSQKVQVLTSVEMTPEEIAATRELCKFNIPVFHQVTPSDQKTDMVKVLGEMSE
;
A
#
# COMPACT_ATOMS: atom_id res chain seq x y z
N MET A 1 62.78 -0.64 17.90
CA MET A 1 61.87 -1.72 17.40
C MET A 1 60.49 -1.33 17.84
N VAL A 2 59.74 -0.68 16.95
CA VAL A 2 58.45 -0.01 17.25
C VAL A 2 57.37 -0.70 16.41
N GLU A 3 56.54 -1.44 17.11
CA GLU A 3 55.41 -2.18 16.53
C GLU A 3 54.23 -1.22 16.27
N ARG A 4 53.92 -0.98 15.02
CA ARG A 4 52.75 -0.20 14.59
C ARG A 4 51.50 -1.05 14.69
N LYS A 5 50.65 -0.79 15.67
CA LYS A 5 49.27 -1.27 15.70
C LYS A 5 48.48 -0.61 14.56
N ARG A 6 48.07 -1.43 13.60
CA ARG A 6 47.10 -1.04 12.59
C ARG A 6 45.71 -1.10 13.22
N ASN A 7 45.13 0.06 13.47
CA ASN A 7 43.70 0.19 13.69
C ASN A 7 42.96 -0.10 12.40
N SER A 8 42.33 -1.25 12.26
CA SER A 8 41.36 -1.52 11.23
C SER A 8 40.04 -0.88 11.63
N LEU A 9 39.75 0.26 11.03
CA LEU A 9 38.40 0.82 10.99
C LEU A 9 37.51 -0.18 10.20
N ILE A 10 36.73 -0.93 10.94
CA ILE A 10 35.62 -1.69 10.37
C ILE A 10 34.57 -0.65 9.98
N SER A 11 34.61 -0.20 8.73
CA SER A 11 33.51 0.47 8.10
C SER A 11 32.36 -0.51 8.00
N THR A 12 31.40 -0.37 8.90
CA THR A 12 30.09 -1.02 8.75
C THR A 12 29.46 -0.44 7.50
N GLN A 13 29.66 -1.12 6.38
CA GLN A 13 28.82 -0.92 5.20
C GLN A 13 27.44 -1.39 5.61
N VAL A 14 26.55 -0.43 5.87
CA VAL A 14 25.13 -0.67 5.85
C VAL A 14 24.85 -1.09 4.41
N SER A 15 24.51 -2.35 4.22
CA SER A 15 24.08 -2.88 2.93
C SER A 15 22.82 -2.13 2.50
N GLU A 16 22.97 -1.23 1.54
CA GLU A 16 21.88 -0.78 0.69
C GLU A 16 21.39 -2.00 -0.07
N GLY A 17 20.24 -2.57 0.32
CA GLY A 17 19.69 -3.64 -0.46
C GLY A 17 18.87 -4.61 0.35
N GLU A 18 17.65 -4.25 0.59
CA GLU A 18 16.45 -5.07 0.50
C GLU A 18 15.27 -4.11 0.53
N GLU A 19 15.19 -3.26 -0.49
CA GLU A 19 13.95 -2.57 -0.78
C GLU A 19 12.95 -3.65 -1.23
N GLY A 20 12.02 -4.01 -0.35
CA GLY A 20 11.01 -5.02 -0.65
C GLY A 20 10.29 -4.72 -1.96
N MET A 21 9.91 -5.76 -2.67
CA MET A 21 9.18 -5.74 -3.93
C MET A 21 7.97 -4.82 -3.92
N ILE A 22 7.16 -4.89 -2.85
CA ILE A 22 6.00 -4.03 -2.68
C ILE A 22 6.41 -2.78 -1.92
N LYS A 23 6.46 -1.67 -2.64
CA LYS A 23 6.82 -0.36 -2.09
C LYS A 23 5.74 0.18 -1.17
N GLN A 24 4.47 -0.01 -1.51
CA GLN A 24 3.34 0.42 -0.71
C GLN A 24 2.08 -0.36 -1.11
N LEU A 25 1.26 -0.72 -0.12
CA LEU A 25 -0.15 -1.06 -0.31
C LEU A 25 -0.99 0.17 0.03
N ARG A 26 -1.78 0.63 -0.94
CA ARG A 26 -2.64 1.81 -0.79
C ARG A 26 -4.11 1.43 -0.89
N VAL A 27 -4.89 1.92 0.05
CA VAL A 27 -6.35 1.87 0.02
C VAL A 27 -6.87 3.18 -0.54
N ASP A 28 -7.49 3.12 -1.70
CA ASP A 28 -8.15 4.25 -2.35
C ASP A 28 -9.39 3.75 -3.09
N ASP A 29 -10.56 4.20 -2.68
CA ASP A 29 -11.84 3.75 -3.23
C ASP A 29 -12.03 4.03 -4.73
N ARG A 30 -11.19 4.87 -5.31
CA ARG A 30 -11.13 5.14 -6.75
C ARG A 30 -10.13 4.27 -7.50
N LEU A 31 -9.33 3.46 -6.80
CA LEU A 31 -8.22 2.67 -7.36
C LEU A 31 -7.22 3.55 -8.14
N ILE A 32 -7.04 3.32 -9.44
CA ILE A 32 -6.20 4.17 -10.28
C ILE A 32 -7.00 5.40 -10.72
N HIS A 33 -6.48 6.58 -10.43
CA HIS A 33 -7.03 7.82 -10.94
C HIS A 33 -5.91 8.82 -11.28
N GLY A 34 -5.70 9.02 -12.55
CA GLY A 34 -4.91 10.05 -13.20
C GLY A 34 -3.63 10.48 -12.47
N GLN A 35 -3.57 11.74 -12.11
CA GLN A 35 -2.40 12.38 -11.53
C GLN A 35 -1.92 11.74 -10.21
N VAL A 36 -2.83 11.18 -9.40
CA VAL A 36 -2.44 10.55 -8.12
C VAL A 36 -1.61 9.29 -8.37
N ALA A 37 -2.02 8.44 -9.31
CA ALA A 37 -1.25 7.25 -9.67
C ALA A 37 0.13 7.64 -10.24
N LEU A 38 0.19 8.67 -11.08
CA LEU A 38 1.45 9.18 -11.63
C LEU A 38 2.39 9.74 -10.54
N MET A 39 1.85 10.53 -9.60
CA MET A 39 2.65 11.08 -8.50
C MET A 39 3.22 9.98 -7.61
N TRP A 40 2.37 9.00 -7.24
CA TRP A 40 2.79 7.92 -6.37
C TRP A 40 3.76 6.96 -7.03
N SER A 41 3.53 6.55 -8.29
CA SER A 41 4.46 5.68 -9.01
C SER A 41 5.86 6.29 -9.14
N LYS A 42 5.94 7.60 -9.37
CA LYS A 42 7.21 8.34 -9.41
C LYS A 42 7.86 8.43 -8.02
N ALA A 43 7.10 8.81 -7.00
CA ALA A 43 7.61 8.95 -5.64
C ALA A 43 8.14 7.62 -5.07
N LEU A 44 7.48 6.52 -5.39
CA LEU A 44 7.86 5.17 -4.98
C LEU A 44 8.84 4.49 -5.93
N SER A 45 9.16 5.13 -7.06
CA SER A 45 10.03 4.57 -8.12
C SER A 45 9.58 3.18 -8.58
N THR A 46 8.25 3.00 -8.76
CA THR A 46 7.69 1.72 -9.17
C THR A 46 7.72 1.53 -10.68
N LYS A 47 7.64 0.26 -11.12
CA LYS A 47 7.52 -0.16 -12.52
C LYS A 47 6.24 -0.93 -12.79
N GLY A 48 5.55 -1.35 -11.72
CA GLY A 48 4.30 -2.06 -11.82
C GLY A 48 3.25 -1.56 -10.81
N ILE A 49 2.00 -1.59 -11.25
CA ILE A 49 0.82 -1.36 -10.41
C ILE A 49 -0.02 -2.63 -10.41
N ILE A 50 -0.34 -3.14 -9.23
CA ILE A 50 -1.31 -4.23 -9.07
C ILE A 50 -2.57 -3.64 -8.46
N VAL A 51 -3.68 -3.79 -9.15
CA VAL A 51 -5.02 -3.54 -8.61
C VAL A 51 -5.60 -4.86 -8.14
N ALA A 52 -5.72 -5.01 -6.83
CA ALA A 52 -6.37 -6.16 -6.20
C ALA A 52 -7.82 -5.78 -5.85
N ASN A 53 -8.74 -6.12 -6.73
CA ASN A 53 -10.16 -5.79 -6.58
C ASN A 53 -11.03 -6.74 -7.41
N ASP A 54 -11.98 -7.40 -6.77
CA ASP A 54 -12.82 -8.41 -7.40
C ASP A 54 -13.72 -7.82 -8.48
N GLY A 55 -14.32 -6.64 -8.24
CA GLY A 55 -15.17 -5.95 -9.21
C GLY A 55 -14.41 -5.54 -10.46
N ALA A 56 -13.21 -4.95 -10.30
CA ALA A 56 -12.36 -4.56 -11.42
C ALA A 56 -11.82 -5.77 -12.20
N ALA A 57 -11.60 -6.88 -11.54
CA ALA A 57 -11.15 -8.12 -12.19
C ALA A 57 -12.27 -8.80 -12.99
N ALA A 58 -13.52 -8.67 -12.55
CA ALA A 58 -14.68 -9.30 -13.17
C ALA A 58 -15.32 -8.46 -14.30
N ASP A 59 -15.15 -7.12 -14.28
CA ASP A 59 -15.80 -6.21 -15.23
C ASP A 59 -14.79 -5.63 -16.23
N PRO A 60 -14.88 -6.03 -17.53
CA PRO A 60 -14.01 -5.50 -18.59
C PRO A 60 -14.09 -3.97 -18.77
N THR A 61 -15.23 -3.35 -18.48
CA THR A 61 -15.42 -1.90 -18.59
C THR A 61 -14.61 -1.17 -17.52
N ILE A 62 -14.71 -1.64 -16.28
CA ILE A 62 -13.91 -1.11 -15.18
C ILE A 62 -12.42 -1.33 -15.46
N ALA A 63 -12.04 -2.53 -15.87
CA ALA A 63 -10.65 -2.85 -16.21
C ALA A 63 -10.10 -1.95 -17.33
N SER A 64 -10.89 -1.67 -18.38
CA SER A 64 -10.50 -0.77 -19.45
C SER A 64 -10.32 0.67 -18.98
N THR A 65 -11.22 1.15 -18.12
CA THR A 65 -11.11 2.50 -17.52
C THR A 65 -9.84 2.64 -16.70
N LEU A 66 -9.52 1.64 -15.86
CA LEU A 66 -8.29 1.63 -15.07
C LEU A 66 -7.03 1.58 -15.95
N LYS A 67 -7.06 0.83 -17.05
CA LYS A 67 -5.97 0.79 -18.03
C LYS A 67 -5.71 2.16 -18.67
N MET A 68 -6.78 2.88 -19.04
CA MET A 68 -6.65 4.23 -19.61
C MET A 68 -6.12 5.26 -18.59
N ALA A 69 -6.41 5.07 -17.31
CA ALA A 69 -5.94 5.94 -16.23
C ALA A 69 -4.53 5.59 -15.73
N CYS A 70 -3.99 4.44 -16.11
CA CYS A 70 -2.66 3.99 -15.70
C CYS A 70 -1.57 4.80 -16.40
N PRO A 71 -0.52 5.26 -15.69
CA PRO A 71 0.62 5.90 -16.32
C PRO A 71 1.29 4.98 -17.35
N GLU A 72 1.72 5.55 -18.48
CA GLU A 72 2.28 4.81 -19.63
C GLU A 72 3.57 4.03 -19.28
N ASP A 73 4.32 4.50 -18.29
CA ASP A 73 5.58 3.88 -17.83
C ASP A 73 5.37 2.77 -16.79
N GLN A 74 4.10 2.44 -16.46
CA GLN A 74 3.74 1.42 -15.50
C GLN A 74 3.13 0.17 -16.15
N HIS A 75 3.55 -1.00 -15.71
CA HIS A 75 2.90 -2.26 -16.04
C HIS A 75 1.70 -2.50 -15.12
N LEU A 76 0.49 -2.47 -15.67
CA LEU A 76 -0.75 -2.68 -14.90
C LEU A 76 -1.18 -4.15 -14.90
N LEU A 77 -1.41 -4.67 -13.71
CA LEU A 77 -2.03 -5.98 -13.50
C LEU A 77 -3.30 -5.80 -12.65
N ILE A 78 -4.45 -6.23 -13.16
CA ILE A 78 -5.72 -6.25 -12.43
C ILE A 78 -6.05 -7.69 -12.08
N ARG A 79 -6.31 -7.98 -10.81
CA ARG A 79 -6.63 -9.31 -10.29
C ARG A 79 -7.70 -9.24 -9.22
N SER A 80 -8.42 -10.35 -9.03
CA SER A 80 -9.20 -10.55 -7.81
C SER A 80 -8.28 -10.50 -6.58
N VAL A 81 -8.83 -10.19 -5.41
CA VAL A 81 -8.04 -10.19 -4.17
C VAL A 81 -7.41 -11.57 -3.94
N LYS A 82 -8.16 -12.63 -4.23
CA LYS A 82 -7.68 -14.01 -4.14
C LYS A 82 -6.47 -14.27 -5.05
N ASP A 83 -6.55 -13.88 -6.31
CA ASP A 83 -5.48 -14.13 -7.29
C ASP A 83 -4.27 -13.23 -7.06
N ALA A 84 -4.49 -12.00 -6.58
CA ALA A 84 -3.43 -11.08 -6.20
C ALA A 84 -2.49 -11.66 -5.13
N LYS A 85 -3.02 -12.42 -4.15
CA LYS A 85 -2.20 -13.12 -3.14
C LYS A 85 -1.18 -14.05 -3.78
N GLY A 86 -1.59 -14.79 -4.82
CA GLY A 86 -0.70 -15.68 -5.56
C GLY A 86 0.42 -14.92 -6.28
N VAL A 87 0.08 -13.78 -6.90
CA VAL A 87 1.06 -12.93 -7.58
C VAL A 87 2.04 -12.31 -6.59
N LEU A 88 1.56 -11.81 -5.45
CA LEU A 88 2.38 -11.15 -4.44
C LEU A 88 3.34 -12.11 -3.73
N ASN A 89 2.97 -13.39 -3.61
CA ASN A 89 3.82 -14.43 -3.04
C ASN A 89 4.69 -15.17 -4.06
N ASP A 90 4.64 -14.80 -5.35
CA ASP A 90 5.46 -15.44 -6.39
C ASP A 90 6.91 -14.93 -6.31
N PRO A 91 7.92 -15.80 -6.14
CA PRO A 91 9.33 -15.40 -6.10
C PRO A 91 9.80 -14.57 -7.30
N ARG A 92 9.17 -14.73 -8.47
CA ARG A 92 9.49 -13.93 -9.66
C ARG A 92 9.15 -12.45 -9.50
N SER A 93 8.24 -12.13 -8.57
CA SER A 93 7.88 -10.76 -8.28
C SER A 93 8.94 -10.02 -7.45
N GLU A 94 9.88 -10.72 -6.81
CA GLU A 94 10.90 -10.13 -5.92
C GLU A 94 11.83 -9.13 -6.62
N THR A 95 11.95 -9.22 -7.94
CA THR A 95 12.77 -8.31 -8.75
C THR A 95 12.02 -7.06 -9.22
N MET A 96 10.72 -6.97 -8.95
CA MET A 96 9.86 -5.87 -9.44
C MET A 96 9.54 -4.88 -8.32
N SER A 97 9.64 -3.58 -8.63
CA SER A 97 9.16 -2.52 -7.75
C SER A 97 7.68 -2.28 -8.00
N ILE A 98 6.81 -2.64 -7.04
CA ILE A 98 5.36 -2.70 -7.22
C ILE A 98 4.63 -1.77 -6.27
N PHE A 99 3.62 -1.08 -6.79
CA PHE A 99 2.61 -0.34 -6.07
C PHE A 99 1.29 -1.12 -6.10
N VAL A 100 0.74 -1.45 -4.94
CA VAL A 100 -0.50 -2.25 -4.82
C VAL A 100 -1.65 -1.33 -4.42
N LEU A 101 -2.79 -1.50 -5.07
CA LEU A 101 -4.02 -0.75 -4.83
C LEU A 101 -5.18 -1.68 -4.48
N THR A 102 -5.93 -1.34 -3.44
CA THR A 102 -7.24 -1.89 -3.10
C THR A 102 -8.25 -0.77 -2.93
N ASN A 103 -9.55 -1.05 -3.03
CA ASN A 103 -10.59 -0.04 -2.85
C ASN A 103 -11.19 0.02 -1.44
N CYS A 104 -10.86 -0.92 -0.58
CA CYS A 104 -11.35 -0.97 0.80
C CYS A 104 -10.30 -1.54 1.77
N VAL A 105 -10.49 -1.26 3.05
CA VAL A 105 -9.56 -1.70 4.10
C VAL A 105 -9.62 -3.21 4.32
N ALA A 106 -10.78 -3.83 4.12
CA ALA A 106 -10.94 -5.28 4.28
C ALA A 106 -10.03 -6.06 3.32
N ASP A 107 -9.98 -5.66 2.04
CA ASP A 107 -9.11 -6.27 1.03
C ASP A 107 -7.63 -6.08 1.38
N ALA A 108 -7.26 -4.88 1.85
CA ALA A 108 -5.90 -4.61 2.30
C ALA A 108 -5.48 -5.51 3.47
N LEU A 109 -6.37 -5.68 4.45
CA LEU A 109 -6.15 -6.58 5.58
C LEU A 109 -5.98 -8.04 5.12
N GLU A 110 -6.80 -8.48 4.16
CA GLU A 110 -6.72 -9.82 3.59
C GLU A 110 -5.38 -10.07 2.89
N LEU A 111 -4.88 -9.09 2.14
CA LEU A 111 -3.56 -9.17 1.50
C LEU A 111 -2.41 -9.19 2.53
N VAL A 112 -2.46 -8.34 3.55
CA VAL A 112 -1.43 -8.30 4.61
C VAL A 112 -1.37 -9.63 5.35
N LYS A 113 -2.52 -10.24 5.68
CA LYS A 113 -2.59 -11.56 6.32
C LYS A 113 -2.02 -12.67 5.44
N ALA A 114 -2.30 -12.62 4.15
CA ALA A 114 -1.92 -13.68 3.21
C ALA A 114 -0.47 -13.56 2.70
N CYS A 115 0.12 -12.37 2.78
CA CYS A 115 1.46 -12.08 2.26
C CYS A 115 2.38 -11.55 3.37
N PRO A 116 2.67 -12.36 4.40
CA PRO A 116 3.49 -11.94 5.53
C PRO A 116 4.90 -11.56 5.05
N ASN A 117 5.43 -10.46 5.59
CA ASN A 117 6.76 -9.91 5.25
C ASN A 117 6.93 -9.36 3.83
N VAL A 118 5.93 -9.44 2.97
CA VAL A 118 5.97 -8.92 1.60
C VAL A 118 5.50 -7.45 1.56
N ILE A 119 4.39 -7.15 2.25
CA ILE A 119 3.84 -5.80 2.37
C ILE A 119 4.51 -5.12 3.57
N LYS A 120 5.18 -3.99 3.32
CA LYS A 120 5.98 -3.29 4.33
C LYS A 120 5.28 -2.08 4.95
N GLU A 121 4.30 -1.50 4.27
CA GLU A 121 3.52 -0.37 4.77
C GLU A 121 2.13 -0.34 4.11
N VAL A 122 1.15 0.22 4.82
CA VAL A 122 -0.22 0.42 4.32
C VAL A 122 -0.59 1.90 4.43
N ASN A 123 -1.02 2.47 3.31
CA ASN A 123 -1.52 3.85 3.21
C ASN A 123 -3.03 3.86 3.00
N ILE A 124 -3.79 4.27 3.99
CA ILE A 124 -5.25 4.45 3.91
C ILE A 124 -5.52 5.89 3.46
N ALA A 125 -5.74 6.08 2.16
CA ALA A 125 -5.76 7.42 1.57
C ALA A 125 -7.17 7.99 1.35
N ASN A 126 -8.05 7.23 0.69
CA ASN A 126 -9.44 7.63 0.47
C ASN A 126 -10.34 6.41 0.70
N VAL A 127 -11.30 6.57 1.58
CA VAL A 127 -12.24 5.50 1.95
C VAL A 127 -13.62 6.10 2.20
N GLY A 128 -14.67 5.39 1.78
CA GLY A 128 -16.05 5.66 2.14
C GLY A 128 -16.83 6.51 1.14
N ARG A 129 -16.25 7.02 0.07
CA ARG A 129 -16.94 7.85 -0.93
C ARG A 129 -18.14 7.13 -1.56
N PHE A 130 -18.01 5.85 -1.84
CA PHE A 130 -19.02 5.05 -2.52
C PHE A 130 -19.82 4.15 -1.58
N VAL A 131 -19.60 4.28 -0.27
CA VAL A 131 -20.32 3.53 0.76
C VAL A 131 -21.53 4.30 1.23
N HIS A 132 -22.72 3.69 1.20
CA HIS A 132 -24.00 4.30 1.58
C HIS A 132 -24.52 3.86 2.95
N SER A 133 -23.83 2.93 3.63
CA SER A 133 -24.13 2.53 5.00
C SER A 133 -23.69 3.58 6.03
N GLN A 134 -24.07 3.37 7.29
CA GLN A 134 -23.62 4.24 8.39
C GLN A 134 -22.09 4.24 8.48
N LYS A 135 -21.52 5.43 8.47
CA LYS A 135 -20.08 5.66 8.55
C LYS A 135 -19.78 6.91 9.38
N VAL A 136 -18.58 6.99 9.89
CA VAL A 136 -18.08 8.14 10.65
C VAL A 136 -16.88 8.77 9.93
N GLN A 137 -16.77 10.07 10.03
CA GLN A 137 -15.61 10.82 9.53
C GLN A 137 -14.43 10.55 10.46
N VAL A 138 -13.39 9.94 9.91
CA VAL A 138 -12.13 9.66 10.63
C VAL A 138 -11.09 10.74 10.31
N LEU A 139 -10.92 11.04 9.03
CA LEU A 139 -10.08 12.12 8.49
C LEU A 139 -10.78 12.76 7.30
N THR A 140 -10.25 13.86 6.77
CA THR A 140 -10.91 14.64 5.69
C THR A 140 -11.33 13.80 4.47
N SER A 141 -10.52 12.80 4.09
CA SER A 141 -10.79 11.91 2.94
C SER A 141 -11.10 10.47 3.35
N VAL A 142 -11.33 10.23 4.64
CA VAL A 142 -11.55 8.90 5.21
C VAL A 142 -12.81 8.89 6.05
N GLU A 143 -13.87 8.30 5.50
CA GLU A 143 -15.10 7.98 6.21
C GLU A 143 -15.20 6.46 6.31
N MET A 144 -15.30 5.92 7.52
CA MET A 144 -15.25 4.49 7.76
C MET A 144 -16.54 3.96 8.36
N THR A 145 -16.95 2.78 7.89
CA THR A 145 -17.96 1.96 8.58
C THR A 145 -17.36 1.32 9.83
N PRO A 146 -18.19 0.81 10.75
CA PRO A 146 -17.68 0.04 11.90
C PRO A 146 -16.77 -1.12 11.51
N GLU A 147 -17.08 -1.80 10.39
CA GLU A 147 -16.28 -2.90 9.85
C GLU A 147 -14.92 -2.44 9.35
N GLU A 148 -14.84 -1.28 8.68
CA GLU A 148 -13.57 -0.71 8.21
C GLU A 148 -12.71 -0.21 9.37
N ILE A 149 -13.32 0.34 10.42
CA ILE A 149 -12.62 0.69 11.66
C ILE A 149 -12.04 -0.56 12.31
N ALA A 150 -12.82 -1.64 12.41
CA ALA A 150 -12.35 -2.91 12.95
C ALA A 150 -11.20 -3.49 12.11
N ALA A 151 -11.32 -3.46 10.79
CA ALA A 151 -10.26 -3.92 9.88
C ALA A 151 -8.98 -3.06 10.01
N THR A 152 -9.11 -1.75 10.15
CA THR A 152 -7.98 -0.84 10.37
C THR A 152 -7.28 -1.12 11.70
N ARG A 153 -8.07 -1.32 12.78
CA ARG A 153 -7.52 -1.70 14.10
C ARG A 153 -6.78 -3.04 14.03
N GLU A 154 -7.28 -3.98 13.23
CA GLU A 154 -6.60 -5.26 12.99
C GLU A 154 -5.29 -5.07 12.20
N LEU A 155 -5.28 -4.26 11.14
CA LEU A 155 -4.07 -3.89 10.41
C LEU A 155 -3.00 -3.29 11.33
N CYS A 156 -3.39 -2.43 12.25
CA CYS A 156 -2.48 -1.79 13.19
C CYS A 156 -1.82 -2.77 14.19
N LYS A 157 -2.30 -4.01 14.30
CA LYS A 157 -1.66 -5.06 15.12
C LYS A 157 -0.47 -5.73 14.43
N PHE A 158 -0.38 -5.61 13.10
CA PHE A 158 0.79 -6.08 12.35
C PHE A 158 1.94 -5.10 12.58
N ASN A 159 3.16 -5.62 12.64
CA ASN A 159 4.36 -4.79 12.86
C ASN A 159 4.79 -4.07 11.56
N ILE A 160 3.86 -3.34 10.95
CA ILE A 160 4.06 -2.51 9.75
C ILE A 160 3.40 -1.14 9.95
N PRO A 161 3.96 -0.05 9.40
CA PRO A 161 3.33 1.26 9.42
C PRO A 161 1.97 1.24 8.72
N VAL A 162 0.94 1.73 9.41
CA VAL A 162 -0.41 2.00 8.86
C VAL A 162 -0.67 3.48 9.02
N PHE A 163 -0.77 4.20 7.92
CA PHE A 163 -0.88 5.66 7.92
C PHE A 163 -1.86 6.17 6.87
N HIS A 164 -2.23 7.43 7.02
CA HIS A 164 -2.98 8.19 6.01
C HIS A 164 -2.06 9.21 5.34
N GLN A 165 -2.08 9.21 4.01
CA GLN A 165 -1.37 10.20 3.20
C GLN A 165 -2.03 10.26 1.81
N VAL A 166 -2.57 11.41 1.41
CA VAL A 166 -3.26 11.53 0.12
C VAL A 166 -2.27 11.66 -1.03
N THR A 167 -1.34 12.60 -0.93
CA THR A 167 -0.27 12.80 -1.92
C THR A 167 1.12 12.58 -1.31
N PRO A 168 2.15 12.29 -2.11
CA PRO A 168 3.50 12.07 -1.58
C PRO A 168 4.09 13.28 -0.83
N SER A 169 3.60 14.49 -1.08
CA SER A 169 4.03 15.72 -0.42
C SER A 169 3.33 15.99 0.91
N ASP A 170 2.23 15.29 1.18
CA ASP A 170 1.50 15.45 2.44
C ASP A 170 2.24 14.79 3.60
N GLN A 171 1.97 15.25 4.80
CA GLN A 171 2.48 14.60 6.00
C GLN A 171 1.78 13.25 6.23
N LYS A 172 2.55 12.23 6.61
CA LYS A 172 2.00 10.94 7.05
C LYS A 172 1.31 11.10 8.41
N THR A 173 0.05 10.68 8.52
CA THR A 173 -0.72 10.65 9.75
C THR A 173 -0.87 9.20 10.22
N ASP A 174 -0.38 8.89 11.40
CA ASP A 174 -0.40 7.54 11.97
C ASP A 174 -1.82 7.12 12.35
N MET A 175 -2.31 6.03 11.76
CA MET A 175 -3.68 5.54 12.01
C MET A 175 -3.86 4.92 13.40
N VAL A 176 -2.79 4.45 14.05
CA VAL A 176 -2.86 3.97 15.44
C VAL A 176 -3.26 5.11 16.36
N LYS A 177 -2.65 6.29 16.19
CA LYS A 177 -2.98 7.49 16.98
C LYS A 177 -4.40 7.97 16.71
N VAL A 178 -4.76 8.10 15.42
CA VAL A 178 -6.10 8.55 15.01
C VAL A 178 -7.20 7.68 15.61
N LEU A 179 -7.06 6.35 15.53
CA LEU A 179 -8.07 5.43 16.06
C LEU A 179 -8.04 5.33 17.61
N GLY A 180 -6.91 5.66 18.24
CA GLY A 180 -6.80 5.78 19.69
C GLY A 180 -7.62 6.97 20.22
N GLU A 181 -7.53 8.13 19.58
CA GLU A 181 -8.26 9.34 19.92
C GLU A 181 -9.79 9.22 19.72
N MET A 182 -10.23 8.37 18.79
CA MET A 182 -11.67 8.10 18.56
C MET A 182 -12.33 7.22 19.64
N SER A 183 -11.59 6.69 20.59
CA SER A 183 -12.09 5.77 21.61
C SER A 183 -12.42 6.49 22.94
N GLU A 184 -12.16 7.79 23.03
CA GLU A 184 -12.52 8.70 24.10
C GLU A 184 -13.78 9.51 23.74
#